data_eb078336279def4b4f2ce8ee04bde781
#
_entry.id   eb078336279def4b4f2ce8ee04bde781
#
_cell.length_a   1.000
_cell.length_b   1.000
_cell.length_c   1.000
_cell.angle_alpha   90.00
_cell.angle_beta   90.00
_cell.angle_gamma   90.00
#
_symmetry.space_group_name_H-M   'P 1'
#
loop_
_entity.id
_entity.type
_entity.pdbx_description
1 polymer ?
#
loop_
_entity_poly.entity_id
_entity_poly.type
_entity_poly.pdbx_seq_one_letter_code
_entity_poly.pdbx_strand_id
1 'polypeptide(L)'
;REIQQMGHFDPEKLQPDIQPDPVNGTVDIGLPLTSKANDQVEFSAGWGQTGIIGKLSLKFTNFSVANLLRPGENYRGILPQGDGQTLTISGQTNAKYYQSYSISFFDPWFGGKRPNSFSVSAFFSVQTDISSRYYNSSYFNNYYNSMYSGYGGYGMYNYGNYNNYENYYDPDKSIKMWGLSVGWGKRLKWPDDYFTLSAELAYQRYNLSDWQYFPVTNGKCNDLSISLTLARNSIDNPIFPRSGSDFSLSVQFTPPYSLMDGKDYKGYYSNPETGSITQDNMNKLHKWIEYHKWKFKGKTYTPLMDPVAHPKCLVLMTRTEFGLLGHYNQYKKSPFGTFDVGGDGMTGYSSYATESIALRGYENSSLTPYGKEGYAYARLGIELRYPLMLETSTNIYVLGFLEAGNAWHDISKFNPFDLKRSAGIGVRIFLPMIGMMGIDWAYGFDKINGSKEYGGSQFHFILGQEF
;
A
#
# COMPACT_ATOMS: atom_id res chain seq x y z
N ARG A 1 2.06 11.27 25.85
CA ARG A 1 1.64 10.85 24.53
C ARG A 1 2.84 10.57 23.60
N GLU A 2 3.82 11.48 23.47
CA GLU A 2 5.01 11.25 22.63
C GLU A 2 5.83 10.05 23.12
N ILE A 3 6.05 9.95 24.43
CA ILE A 3 6.74 8.82 25.05
C ILE A 3 5.99 7.49 24.80
N GLN A 4 4.65 7.50 24.82
CA GLN A 4 3.84 6.33 24.49
C GLN A 4 3.95 5.94 22.99
N GLN A 5 4.01 6.93 22.11
CA GLN A 5 4.15 6.71 20.68
C GLN A 5 5.54 6.20 20.26
N MET A 6 6.57 6.47 21.05
CA MET A 6 7.92 5.94 20.80
C MET A 6 7.98 4.41 20.88
N GLY A 7 7.02 3.76 21.55
CA GLY A 7 6.97 2.30 21.65
C GLY A 7 8.09 1.65 22.47
N HIS A 8 8.99 2.44 23.07
CA HIS A 8 10.14 1.96 23.86
C HIS A 8 9.80 1.68 25.32
N PHE A 9 8.69 2.23 25.79
CA PHE A 9 8.26 2.14 27.18
C PHE A 9 6.90 1.47 27.27
N ASP A 10 6.67 0.81 28.38
CA ASP A 10 5.39 0.18 28.68
C ASP A 10 4.32 1.26 28.91
N PRO A 11 3.32 1.39 28.02
CA PRO A 11 2.32 2.46 28.13
C PRO A 11 1.43 2.33 29.37
N GLU A 12 1.30 1.13 29.94
CA GLU A 12 0.48 0.89 31.13
C GLU A 12 1.15 1.39 32.41
N LYS A 13 2.48 1.45 32.42
CA LYS A 13 3.28 1.93 33.55
C LYS A 13 3.65 3.41 33.42
N LEU A 14 3.28 4.04 32.34
CA LEU A 14 3.50 5.46 32.08
C LEU A 14 2.42 6.33 32.75
N GLN A 15 2.28 6.24 34.07
CA GLN A 15 1.40 7.13 34.83
C GLN A 15 2.24 8.23 35.47
N PRO A 16 1.92 9.53 35.21
CA PRO A 16 2.62 10.63 35.89
C PRO A 16 2.39 10.55 37.38
N ASP A 17 3.45 10.52 38.17
CA ASP A 17 3.43 10.70 39.60
C ASP A 17 3.53 12.20 39.88
N ILE A 18 2.45 12.76 40.37
CA ILE A 18 2.32 14.21 40.61
C ILE A 18 2.53 14.48 42.10
N GLN A 19 3.64 15.10 42.43
CA GLN A 19 4.00 15.46 43.81
C GLN A 19 3.95 16.97 43.96
N PRO A 20 2.88 17.53 44.59
CA PRO A 20 2.81 18.97 44.89
C PRO A 20 3.74 19.34 46.02
N ASP A 21 4.56 20.38 45.83
CA ASP A 21 5.35 21.00 46.86
C ASP A 21 4.67 22.30 47.33
N PRO A 22 3.92 22.28 48.43
CA PRO A 22 3.21 23.46 48.92
C PRO A 22 4.14 24.54 49.50
N VAL A 23 5.40 24.20 49.79
CA VAL A 23 6.36 25.15 50.37
C VAL A 23 6.91 26.10 49.29
N ASN A 24 7.21 25.56 48.12
CA ASN A 24 7.77 26.31 47.00
C ASN A 24 6.72 26.69 45.94
N GLY A 25 5.48 26.26 46.09
CA GLY A 25 4.41 26.50 45.12
C GLY A 25 4.66 25.83 43.76
N THR A 26 5.45 24.74 43.74
CA THR A 26 5.80 23.98 42.54
C THR A 26 5.17 22.59 42.59
N VAL A 27 5.13 21.94 41.43
CA VAL A 27 4.68 20.55 41.28
C VAL A 27 5.78 19.77 40.60
N ASP A 28 6.27 18.74 41.28
CA ASP A 28 7.19 17.78 40.66
C ASP A 28 6.40 16.69 39.96
N ILE A 29 6.74 16.46 38.71
CA ILE A 29 6.09 15.42 37.90
C ILE A 29 7.11 14.33 37.59
N GLY A 30 7.00 13.21 38.32
CA GLY A 30 7.76 12.00 38.03
C GLY A 30 7.14 11.20 36.94
N LEU A 31 7.95 10.80 35.93
CA LEU A 31 7.52 9.87 34.86
C LEU A 31 8.31 8.57 35.02
N PRO A 32 7.72 7.52 35.62
CA PRO A 32 8.38 6.23 35.72
C PRO A 32 8.43 5.58 34.33
N LEU A 33 9.62 5.44 33.77
CA LEU A 33 9.84 4.82 32.46
C LEU A 33 10.30 3.37 32.65
N THR A 34 9.44 2.43 32.30
CA THR A 34 9.82 1.00 32.28
C THR A 34 10.06 0.61 30.82
N SER A 35 11.29 0.23 30.48
CA SER A 35 11.62 -0.23 29.14
C SER A 35 10.92 -1.54 28.81
N LYS A 36 10.40 -1.64 27.60
CA LYS A 36 9.76 -2.83 27.04
C LYS A 36 10.70 -3.46 26.01
N ALA A 37 10.74 -4.80 25.93
CA ALA A 37 11.37 -5.48 24.79
C ALA A 37 10.60 -5.13 23.53
N ASN A 38 11.27 -4.50 22.55
CA ASN A 38 10.61 -3.80 21.45
C ASN A 38 10.85 -4.44 20.08
N ASP A 39 11.71 -5.47 20.04
CA ASP A 39 11.90 -6.21 18.80
C ASP A 39 10.65 -7.01 18.48
N GLN A 40 10.13 -6.81 17.28
CA GLN A 40 8.86 -7.38 16.85
C GLN A 40 9.10 -8.31 15.68
N VAL A 41 8.47 -9.46 15.73
CA VAL A 41 8.32 -10.35 14.59
C VAL A 41 6.87 -10.24 14.14
N GLU A 42 6.67 -9.66 12.96
CA GLU A 42 5.34 -9.54 12.37
C GLU A 42 5.19 -10.61 11.30
N PHE A 43 4.15 -11.39 11.43
CA PHE A 43 3.73 -12.34 10.40
C PHE A 43 2.41 -11.87 9.81
N SER A 44 2.31 -11.84 8.49
CA SER A 44 1.05 -11.61 7.79
C SER A 44 0.88 -12.59 6.64
N ALA A 45 -0.35 -12.93 6.35
CA ALA A 45 -0.70 -13.75 5.21
C ALA A 45 -1.97 -13.21 4.55
N GLY A 46 -2.08 -13.40 3.26
CA GLY A 46 -3.25 -13.03 2.49
C GLY A 46 -3.51 -14.04 1.39
N TRP A 47 -4.70 -14.02 0.88
CA TRP A 47 -5.10 -14.85 -0.25
C TRP A 47 -5.32 -13.95 -1.46
N GLY A 48 -4.41 -14.03 -2.44
CA GLY A 48 -4.52 -13.33 -3.70
C GLY A 48 -4.83 -14.26 -4.86
N GLN A 49 -4.92 -13.69 -6.05
CA GLN A 49 -5.16 -14.45 -7.30
C GLN A 49 -4.08 -15.50 -7.59
N THR A 50 -2.86 -15.29 -7.09
CA THR A 50 -1.74 -16.24 -7.21
C THR A 50 -1.68 -17.25 -6.06
N GLY A 51 -2.66 -17.28 -5.17
CA GLY A 51 -2.72 -18.13 -4.01
C GLY A 51 -2.37 -17.42 -2.70
N ILE A 52 -1.90 -18.16 -1.71
CA ILE A 52 -1.52 -17.62 -0.40
C ILE A 52 -0.18 -16.90 -0.52
N ILE A 53 -0.14 -15.66 -0.01
CA ILE A 53 1.07 -14.87 0.12
C ILE A 53 1.38 -14.74 1.61
N GLY A 54 2.59 -15.14 2.00
CA GLY A 54 3.11 -14.94 3.35
C GLY A 54 4.13 -13.80 3.38
N LYS A 55 4.09 -13.00 4.44
CA LYS A 55 5.09 -11.98 4.74
C LYS A 55 5.61 -12.18 6.15
N LEU A 56 6.93 -12.16 6.29
CA LEU A 56 7.63 -12.12 7.57
C LEU A 56 8.40 -10.82 7.67
N SER A 57 8.26 -10.10 8.76
CA SER A 57 8.95 -8.84 9.02
C SER A 57 9.61 -8.90 10.41
N LEU A 58 10.89 -8.61 10.44
CA LEU A 58 11.68 -8.45 11.66
C LEU A 58 11.92 -6.97 11.87
N LYS A 59 11.41 -6.42 12.97
CA LYS A 59 11.50 -5.01 13.29
C LYS A 59 12.27 -4.81 14.60
N PHE A 60 13.40 -4.16 14.50
CA PHE A 60 14.28 -3.80 15.62
C PHE A 60 14.08 -2.33 15.94
N THR A 61 13.42 -2.01 17.04
CA THR A 61 12.90 -0.66 17.31
C THR A 61 13.81 0.24 18.13
N ASN A 62 14.89 -0.25 18.66
CA ASN A 62 15.88 0.54 19.41
C ASN A 62 17.28 0.38 18.82
N PHE A 63 17.35 0.27 17.51
CA PHE A 63 18.60 0.10 16.79
C PHE A 63 19.50 1.34 16.93
N SER A 64 20.81 1.13 16.87
CA SER A 64 21.82 2.19 16.88
C SER A 64 22.88 1.97 15.82
N VAL A 65 22.90 2.84 14.81
CA VAL A 65 23.97 2.87 13.80
C VAL A 65 25.29 3.28 14.43
N ALA A 66 25.28 4.20 15.38
CA ALA A 66 26.50 4.65 16.07
C ALA A 66 27.20 3.50 16.81
N ASN A 67 26.42 2.69 17.51
CA ASN A 67 26.95 1.52 18.23
C ASN A 67 27.34 0.37 17.28
N LEU A 68 26.76 0.30 16.08
CA LEU A 68 27.22 -0.64 15.03
C LEU A 68 28.65 -0.34 14.59
N LEU A 69 29.00 0.95 14.51
CA LEU A 69 30.34 1.42 14.11
C LEU A 69 31.34 1.40 15.27
N ARG A 70 30.88 1.22 16.53
CA ARG A 70 31.70 1.16 17.75
C ARG A 70 31.40 -0.13 18.52
N PRO A 71 31.77 -1.32 18.01
CA PRO A 71 31.49 -2.58 18.69
C PRO A 71 32.32 -2.65 19.99
N GLY A 72 31.68 -2.81 21.13
CA GLY A 72 32.35 -3.12 22.41
C GLY A 72 31.66 -2.64 23.68
N GLU A 73 30.96 -1.51 23.70
CA GLU A 73 30.47 -0.96 24.97
C GLU A 73 28.97 -1.16 25.27
N ASN A 74 28.13 -1.34 24.26
CA ASN A 74 26.66 -1.39 24.46
C ASN A 74 25.95 -2.46 23.63
N TYR A 75 26.62 -3.59 23.37
CA TYR A 75 26.03 -4.69 22.63
C TYR A 75 25.15 -5.56 23.57
N ARG A 76 23.87 -5.25 23.67
CA ARG A 76 22.90 -6.08 24.40
C ARG A 76 21.91 -6.66 23.39
N GLY A 77 22.16 -7.87 22.90
CA GLY A 77 21.30 -8.57 21.96
C GLY A 77 21.94 -8.91 20.62
N ILE A 78 21.13 -9.27 19.62
CA ILE A 78 21.62 -9.66 18.28
C ILE A 78 22.13 -8.44 17.49
N LEU A 79 21.50 -7.27 17.69
CA LEU A 79 21.84 -6.01 17.05
C LEU A 79 22.13 -4.93 18.08
N PRO A 80 22.99 -3.94 17.77
CA PRO A 80 23.31 -2.84 18.67
C PRO A 80 22.08 -1.96 18.89
N GLN A 81 21.85 -1.58 20.13
CA GLN A 81 20.69 -0.79 20.57
C GLN A 81 21.14 0.52 21.23
N GLY A 82 20.23 1.49 21.36
CA GLY A 82 20.41 2.68 22.19
C GLY A 82 19.95 4.01 21.60
N ASP A 83 19.84 4.14 20.26
CA ASP A 83 19.51 5.43 19.63
C ASP A 83 18.03 5.58 19.23
N GLY A 84 17.18 4.61 19.56
CA GLY A 84 15.76 4.66 19.23
C GLY A 84 15.46 4.60 17.73
N GLN A 85 16.43 4.21 16.92
CA GLN A 85 16.27 4.02 15.49
C GLN A 85 15.55 2.70 15.22
N THR A 86 14.92 2.57 14.07
CA THR A 86 14.23 1.36 13.66
C THR A 86 14.88 0.76 12.44
N LEU A 87 15.26 -0.51 12.52
CA LEU A 87 15.68 -1.32 11.38
C LEU A 87 14.62 -2.38 11.12
N THR A 88 14.09 -2.42 9.90
CA THR A 88 13.11 -3.43 9.50
C THR A 88 13.67 -4.25 8.34
N ILE A 89 13.59 -5.57 8.46
CA ILE A 89 13.95 -6.52 7.41
C ILE A 89 12.70 -7.34 7.13
N SER A 90 12.23 -7.35 5.89
CA SER A 90 11.04 -8.11 5.54
C SER A 90 11.23 -8.96 4.30
N GLY A 91 10.59 -10.11 4.30
CA GLY A 91 10.47 -11.00 3.17
C GLY A 91 9.01 -11.37 2.94
N GLN A 92 8.58 -11.34 1.70
CA GLN A 92 7.25 -11.72 1.27
C GLN A 92 7.36 -12.72 0.14
N THR A 93 6.56 -13.78 0.18
CA THR A 93 6.61 -14.82 -0.85
C THR A 93 5.29 -15.58 -0.96
N ASN A 94 4.99 -16.03 -2.17
CA ASN A 94 4.02 -17.09 -2.40
C ASN A 94 4.71 -18.39 -2.87
N ALA A 95 5.97 -18.57 -2.49
CA ALA A 95 6.84 -19.69 -2.77
C ALA A 95 7.27 -19.84 -4.23
N LYS A 96 6.34 -19.78 -5.21
CA LYS A 96 6.63 -20.14 -6.61
C LYS A 96 6.70 -18.92 -7.54
N TYR A 97 5.76 -17.99 -7.40
CA TYR A 97 5.55 -16.96 -8.40
C TYR A 97 6.02 -15.57 -7.98
N TYR A 98 6.11 -15.32 -6.69
CA TYR A 98 6.44 -14.01 -6.17
C TYR A 98 7.38 -14.08 -4.97
N GLN A 99 8.42 -13.28 -5.00
CA GLN A 99 9.35 -13.07 -3.89
C GLN A 99 9.69 -11.60 -3.80
N SER A 100 9.68 -11.05 -2.61
CA SER A 100 10.09 -9.68 -2.36
C SER A 100 10.85 -9.59 -1.06
N TYR A 101 11.94 -8.87 -1.06
CA TYR A 101 12.79 -8.63 0.11
C TYR A 101 12.99 -7.14 0.25
N SER A 102 12.89 -6.64 1.47
CA SER A 102 13.17 -5.24 1.73
C SER A 102 13.92 -5.05 3.04
N ILE A 103 14.71 -4.02 3.07
CA ILE A 103 15.38 -3.50 4.26
C ILE A 103 15.06 -2.01 4.35
N SER A 104 14.67 -1.56 5.53
CA SER A 104 14.41 -0.14 5.78
C SER A 104 14.99 0.28 7.11
N PHE A 105 15.61 1.43 7.11
CA PHE A 105 16.14 2.13 8.27
C PHE A 105 15.33 3.41 8.48
N PHE A 106 14.97 3.70 9.71
CA PHE A 106 14.24 4.90 10.09
C PHE A 106 14.81 5.49 11.38
N ASP A 107 15.17 6.76 11.32
CA ASP A 107 15.60 7.56 12.48
C ASP A 107 14.55 8.65 12.75
N PRO A 108 13.81 8.57 13.85
CA PRO A 108 12.77 9.57 14.19
C PRO A 108 13.31 10.92 14.68
N TRP A 109 14.61 10.96 15.08
CA TRP A 109 15.26 12.13 15.68
C TRP A 109 16.57 12.50 14.98
N PHE A 110 16.60 12.41 13.69
CA PHE A 110 17.79 12.70 12.90
C PHE A 110 18.36 14.09 13.21
N GLY A 111 19.63 14.11 13.61
CA GLY A 111 20.32 15.32 14.06
C GLY A 111 20.06 15.70 15.52
N GLY A 112 19.30 14.93 16.30
CA GLY A 112 19.20 14.98 17.76
C GLY A 112 18.50 16.20 18.39
N LYS A 113 18.04 17.17 17.60
CA LYS A 113 17.50 18.43 18.13
C LYS A 113 15.99 18.62 17.96
N ARG A 114 15.35 17.90 17.09
CA ARG A 114 13.92 18.01 16.75
C ARG A 114 13.42 16.69 16.18
N PRO A 115 12.10 16.44 16.19
CA PRO A 115 11.51 15.27 15.55
C PRO A 115 11.55 15.38 14.01
N ASN A 116 12.76 15.48 13.46
CA ASN A 116 12.99 15.33 12.04
C ASN A 116 13.31 13.86 11.80
N SER A 117 12.54 13.21 10.98
CA SER A 117 12.82 11.82 10.64
C SER A 117 13.69 11.71 9.40
N PHE A 118 14.49 10.65 9.37
CA PHE A 118 15.27 10.27 8.20
C PHE A 118 15.03 8.79 7.92
N SER A 119 14.88 8.43 6.67
CA SER A 119 14.68 7.04 6.26
C SER A 119 15.50 6.68 5.05
N VAL A 120 15.96 5.44 5.03
CA VAL A 120 16.57 4.83 3.85
C VAL A 120 15.94 3.46 3.69
N SER A 121 15.51 3.13 2.48
CA SER A 121 15.00 1.80 2.19
C SER A 121 15.56 1.26 0.88
N ALA A 122 15.69 -0.05 0.82
CA ALA A 122 16.02 -0.77 -0.39
C ALA A 122 15.13 -1.99 -0.50
N PHE A 123 14.73 -2.33 -1.71
CA PHE A 123 13.96 -3.53 -1.97
C PHE A 123 14.40 -4.22 -3.25
N PHE A 124 14.13 -5.51 -3.28
CA PHE A 124 14.25 -6.34 -4.47
C PHE A 124 13.05 -7.25 -4.56
N SER A 125 12.42 -7.34 -5.72
CA SER A 125 11.34 -8.28 -5.94
C SER A 125 11.45 -8.96 -7.29
N VAL A 126 10.97 -10.19 -7.32
CA VAL A 126 10.86 -11.02 -8.52
C VAL A 126 9.44 -11.56 -8.58
N GLN A 127 8.81 -11.38 -9.72
CA GLN A 127 7.59 -12.07 -10.05
C GLN A 127 7.81 -12.84 -11.32
N THR A 128 7.53 -14.14 -11.26
CA THR A 128 7.55 -15.03 -12.42
C THR A 128 6.14 -15.29 -12.90
N ASP A 129 6.00 -16.03 -13.98
CA ASP A 129 4.73 -16.34 -14.62
C ASP A 129 3.64 -16.81 -13.63
N ILE A 130 2.39 -16.57 -13.98
CA ILE A 130 1.23 -16.79 -13.10
C ILE A 130 0.68 -18.19 -13.33
N SER A 131 0.04 -18.78 -12.29
CA SER A 131 -0.52 -20.12 -12.40
C SER A 131 -1.62 -20.22 -13.46
N SER A 132 -1.71 -21.36 -14.13
CA SER A 132 -2.73 -21.67 -15.14
C SER A 132 -4.17 -21.51 -14.62
N ARG A 133 -4.41 -21.63 -13.32
CA ARG A 133 -5.72 -21.37 -12.69
C ARG A 133 -6.16 -19.92 -12.83
N TYR A 134 -5.23 -19.01 -12.85
CA TYR A 134 -5.50 -17.59 -13.02
C TYR A 134 -5.85 -17.25 -14.47
N TYR A 135 -5.17 -17.87 -15.44
CA TYR A 135 -5.48 -17.71 -16.87
C TYR A 135 -6.85 -18.25 -17.26
N ASN A 136 -7.37 -19.23 -16.55
CA ASN A 136 -8.68 -19.83 -16.81
C ASN A 136 -9.84 -19.06 -16.16
N SER A 137 -9.58 -17.98 -15.42
CA SER A 137 -10.65 -17.09 -14.99
C SER A 137 -11.18 -16.35 -16.23
N SER A 138 -12.51 -16.29 -16.39
CA SER A 138 -13.18 -15.58 -17.49
C SER A 138 -12.73 -14.11 -17.59
N TYR A 139 -12.36 -13.52 -16.44
CA TYR A 139 -11.82 -12.18 -16.30
C TYR A 139 -10.48 -12.01 -17.05
N PHE A 140 -9.57 -12.97 -16.91
CA PHE A 140 -8.23 -12.84 -17.49
C PHE A 140 -8.22 -13.11 -19.01
N ASN A 141 -9.00 -14.07 -19.47
CA ASN A 141 -9.18 -14.29 -20.91
C ASN A 141 -9.75 -13.05 -21.61
N ASN A 142 -10.64 -12.35 -20.92
CA ASN A 142 -11.22 -11.12 -21.42
C ASN A 142 -10.22 -9.95 -21.36
N TYR A 143 -9.42 -9.82 -20.31
CA TYR A 143 -8.35 -8.81 -20.18
C TYR A 143 -7.31 -8.99 -21.29
N TYR A 144 -6.85 -10.22 -21.50
CA TYR A 144 -5.83 -10.55 -22.49
C TYR A 144 -6.32 -10.29 -23.93
N ASN A 145 -7.53 -10.72 -24.26
CA ASN A 145 -8.10 -10.52 -25.59
C ASN A 145 -8.32 -9.03 -25.93
N SER A 146 -8.65 -8.20 -24.95
CA SER A 146 -8.84 -6.77 -25.20
C SER A 146 -7.52 -5.99 -25.28
N MET A 147 -6.50 -6.41 -24.53
CA MET A 147 -5.17 -5.84 -24.61
C MET A 147 -4.54 -6.07 -26.00
N TYR A 148 -4.77 -7.26 -26.59
CA TYR A 148 -4.27 -7.60 -27.93
C TYR A 148 -5.15 -7.10 -29.07
N SER A 149 -6.45 -6.91 -28.88
CA SER A 149 -7.32 -6.36 -29.93
C SER A 149 -7.10 -4.85 -30.16
N GLY A 150 -6.53 -4.15 -29.18
CA GLY A 150 -6.11 -2.74 -29.32
C GLY A 150 -4.76 -2.55 -30.04
N TYR A 151 -3.93 -3.57 -30.10
CA TYR A 151 -2.61 -3.56 -30.74
C TYR A 151 -2.62 -4.33 -32.07
N GLY A 152 -3.37 -3.83 -33.06
CA GLY A 152 -3.38 -4.19 -34.47
C GLY A 152 -3.03 -5.63 -34.84
N GLY A 153 -4.05 -6.39 -35.14
CA GLY A 153 -4.07 -7.76 -35.55
C GLY A 153 -2.84 -8.38 -36.20
N TYR A 154 -2.16 -9.20 -35.45
CA TYR A 154 -1.44 -10.34 -36.04
C TYR A 154 -1.76 -11.58 -35.23
N GLY A 155 -2.47 -12.52 -35.95
CA GLY A 155 -2.50 -13.92 -35.59
C GLY A 155 -3.42 -14.25 -34.42
N MET A 156 -4.69 -14.24 -34.70
CA MET A 156 -5.66 -15.05 -33.99
C MET A 156 -5.26 -16.52 -34.13
N TYR A 157 -4.33 -17.01 -33.33
CA TYR A 157 -4.24 -18.44 -33.10
C TYR A 157 -5.42 -18.82 -32.21
N ASN A 158 -6.34 -19.50 -32.86
CA ASN A 158 -7.49 -20.16 -32.28
C ASN A 158 -6.99 -21.15 -31.22
N TYR A 159 -6.90 -20.74 -29.98
CA TYR A 159 -6.61 -21.60 -28.85
C TYR A 159 -7.89 -22.38 -28.48
N GLY A 160 -8.36 -23.21 -29.40
CA GLY A 160 -9.30 -24.26 -29.08
C GLY A 160 -8.60 -25.37 -28.31
N ASN A 161 -9.21 -25.82 -27.23
CA ASN A 161 -8.82 -26.95 -26.36
C ASN A 161 -7.71 -26.70 -25.33
N TYR A 162 -8.02 -25.95 -24.30
CA TYR A 162 -7.17 -25.80 -23.12
C TYR A 162 -7.41 -26.80 -21.97
N ASN A 163 -7.70 -28.06 -22.32
CA ASN A 163 -7.92 -29.10 -21.29
C ASN A 163 -6.66 -29.81 -20.79
N ASN A 164 -5.44 -29.40 -21.21
CA ASN A 164 -4.20 -30.10 -20.85
C ASN A 164 -3.02 -29.18 -20.52
N TYR A 165 -3.23 -28.00 -19.94
CA TYR A 165 -2.11 -27.25 -19.36
C TYR A 165 -1.87 -27.66 -17.90
N GLU A 166 -1.17 -28.76 -17.73
CA GLU A 166 -0.42 -29.04 -16.53
C GLU A 166 0.59 -27.92 -16.33
N ASN A 167 0.45 -27.15 -15.22
CA ASN A 167 1.43 -26.32 -14.53
C ASN A 167 2.68 -25.93 -15.35
N TYR A 168 2.54 -25.23 -16.47
CA TYR A 168 3.69 -24.73 -17.20
C TYR A 168 4.19 -23.46 -16.47
N TYR A 169 5.08 -23.67 -15.50
CA TYR A 169 5.84 -22.63 -14.85
C TYR A 169 7.04 -22.29 -15.73
N ASP A 170 7.06 -21.09 -16.28
CA ASP A 170 8.19 -20.61 -17.06
C ASP A 170 8.97 -19.56 -16.24
N PRO A 171 10.11 -19.94 -15.64
CA PRO A 171 10.90 -19.01 -14.82
C PRO A 171 11.59 -17.92 -15.66
N ASP A 172 11.66 -18.07 -16.99
CA ASP A 172 12.27 -17.08 -17.88
C ASP A 172 11.34 -15.89 -18.11
N LYS A 173 10.03 -16.11 -17.97
CA LYS A 173 9.03 -15.04 -17.99
C LYS A 173 8.98 -14.37 -16.63
N SER A 174 9.52 -13.18 -16.52
CA SER A 174 9.63 -12.53 -15.22
C SER A 174 9.69 -11.01 -15.31
N ILE A 175 9.22 -10.38 -14.23
CA ILE A 175 9.55 -9.00 -13.90
C ILE A 175 10.39 -8.98 -12.63
N LYS A 176 11.58 -8.41 -12.74
CA LYS A 176 12.50 -8.20 -11.61
C LYS A 176 12.60 -6.71 -11.35
N MET A 177 12.43 -6.33 -10.09
CA MET A 177 12.48 -4.94 -9.68
C MET A 177 13.44 -4.78 -8.53
N TRP A 178 14.14 -3.68 -8.51
CA TRP A 178 14.86 -3.23 -7.34
C TRP A 178 14.77 -1.72 -7.21
N GLY A 179 14.84 -1.24 -6.01
CA GLY A 179 14.74 0.18 -5.75
C GLY A 179 15.47 0.58 -4.49
N LEU A 180 15.80 1.85 -4.44
CA LEU A 180 16.40 2.55 -3.32
C LEU A 180 15.62 3.83 -3.08
N SER A 181 15.29 4.14 -1.83
CA SER A 181 14.69 5.41 -1.47
C SER A 181 15.38 6.05 -0.27
N VAL A 182 15.38 7.37 -0.25
CA VAL A 182 15.86 8.21 0.84
C VAL A 182 14.77 9.21 1.17
N GLY A 183 14.32 9.20 2.41
CA GLY A 183 13.26 10.06 2.89
C GLY A 183 13.70 10.97 4.04
N TRP A 184 13.08 12.11 4.10
CA TRP A 184 13.19 13.05 5.19
C TRP A 184 11.80 13.53 5.60
N GLY A 185 11.54 13.60 6.90
CA GLY A 185 10.26 14.04 7.43
C GLY A 185 10.43 15.08 8.55
N LYS A 186 9.42 15.93 8.69
CA LYS A 186 9.35 16.95 9.72
C LYS A 186 7.96 17.04 10.29
N ARG A 187 7.86 17.05 11.61
CA ARG A 187 6.63 17.38 12.31
C ARG A 187 6.41 18.89 12.26
N LEU A 188 5.23 19.30 11.85
CA LEU A 188 4.84 20.70 11.76
C LEU A 188 4.28 21.15 13.12
N LYS A 189 4.37 22.46 13.40
CA LYS A 189 3.77 23.08 14.58
C LYS A 189 2.45 23.78 14.26
N TRP A 190 2.19 24.00 12.99
CA TRP A 190 1.00 24.68 12.49
C TRP A 190 0.44 23.86 11.32
N PRO A 191 -0.89 23.66 11.21
CA PRO A 191 -1.97 24.21 12.08
C PRO A 191 -2.07 23.54 13.45
N ASP A 192 -1.61 22.29 13.62
CA ASP A 192 -1.52 21.59 14.90
C ASP A 192 -0.32 20.62 14.91
N ASP A 193 -0.03 20.02 16.06
CA ASP A 193 1.10 19.12 16.26
C ASP A 193 0.95 17.72 15.60
N TYR A 194 -0.19 17.45 14.99
CA TYR A 194 -0.46 16.16 14.34
C TYR A 194 0.00 16.11 12.90
N PHE A 195 0.33 17.27 12.31
CA PHE A 195 0.79 17.34 10.92
C PHE A 195 2.26 16.97 10.78
N THR A 196 2.53 16.15 9.76
CA THR A 196 3.87 15.80 9.32
C THR A 196 4.01 16.09 7.83
N LEU A 197 5.16 16.65 7.44
CA LEU A 197 5.56 16.83 6.05
C LEU A 197 6.75 15.93 5.79
N SER A 198 6.67 15.10 4.76
CA SER A 198 7.78 14.24 4.33
C SER A 198 8.08 14.41 2.85
N ALA A 199 9.34 14.27 2.52
CA ALA A 199 9.86 14.24 1.16
C ALA A 199 10.68 12.96 0.99
N GLU A 200 10.51 12.28 -0.14
CA GLU A 200 11.24 11.06 -0.48
C GLU A 200 11.76 11.15 -1.91
N LEU A 201 13.01 10.82 -2.09
CA LEU A 201 13.63 10.58 -3.39
C LEU A 201 13.76 9.07 -3.59
N ALA A 202 13.18 8.54 -4.65
CA ALA A 202 13.19 7.12 -4.94
C ALA A 202 13.73 6.86 -6.36
N TYR A 203 14.54 5.81 -6.47
CA TYR A 203 14.93 5.26 -7.76
C TYR A 203 14.53 3.79 -7.82
N GLN A 204 13.85 3.42 -8.90
CA GLN A 204 13.42 2.05 -9.15
C GLN A 204 13.84 1.62 -10.56
N ARG A 205 14.16 0.35 -10.71
CA ARG A 205 14.46 -0.25 -11.99
C ARG A 205 13.67 -1.53 -12.19
N TYR A 206 13.03 -1.59 -13.34
CA TYR A 206 12.25 -2.73 -13.80
C TYR A 206 13.05 -3.45 -14.89
N ASN A 207 13.23 -4.76 -14.73
CA ASN A 207 13.77 -5.63 -15.75
C ASN A 207 12.68 -6.63 -16.14
N LEU A 208 12.21 -6.56 -17.37
CA LEU A 208 11.15 -7.39 -17.90
C LEU A 208 11.74 -8.40 -18.89
N SER A 209 11.33 -9.65 -18.77
CA SER A 209 11.73 -10.75 -19.63
C SER A 209 10.47 -11.51 -20.03
N ASP A 210 10.08 -11.40 -21.29
CA ASP A 210 8.86 -11.98 -21.86
C ASP A 210 7.60 -11.81 -20.98
N TRP A 211 7.50 -10.62 -20.35
CA TRP A 211 6.46 -10.29 -19.40
C TRP A 211 5.26 -9.68 -20.11
N GLN A 212 4.27 -10.51 -20.40
CA GLN A 212 3.14 -10.15 -21.27
C GLN A 212 2.02 -9.34 -20.58
N TYR A 213 2.16 -9.05 -19.30
CA TYR A 213 1.13 -8.35 -18.50
C TYR A 213 1.27 -6.82 -18.54
N PHE A 214 2.31 -6.30 -19.18
CA PHE A 214 2.53 -4.87 -19.39
C PHE A 214 2.75 -4.55 -20.85
N PRO A 215 2.51 -3.30 -21.26
CA PRO A 215 2.84 -2.87 -22.63
C PRO A 215 4.32 -3.06 -22.99
N VAL A 216 5.22 -2.95 -22.02
CA VAL A 216 6.64 -3.31 -22.17
C VAL A 216 6.81 -4.76 -21.78
N THR A 217 7.03 -5.65 -22.75
CA THR A 217 7.19 -7.09 -22.49
C THR A 217 8.63 -7.49 -22.23
N ASN A 218 9.58 -6.83 -22.88
CA ASN A 218 11.01 -7.08 -22.74
C ASN A 218 11.76 -5.75 -22.60
N GLY A 219 12.72 -5.70 -21.70
CA GLY A 219 13.58 -4.52 -21.58
C GLY A 219 13.80 -4.05 -20.16
N LYS A 220 14.33 -2.85 -20.06
CA LYS A 220 14.69 -2.21 -18.78
C LYS A 220 14.08 -0.83 -18.73
N CYS A 221 13.29 -0.58 -17.69
CA CYS A 221 12.68 0.72 -17.41
C CYS A 221 13.26 1.30 -16.12
N ASN A 222 13.48 2.61 -16.09
CA ASN A 222 14.00 3.31 -14.91
C ASN A 222 12.96 4.34 -14.47
N ASP A 223 12.75 4.43 -13.16
CA ASP A 223 11.88 5.40 -12.52
C ASP A 223 12.68 6.17 -11.47
N LEU A 224 12.82 7.45 -11.64
CA LEU A 224 13.39 8.37 -10.66
C LEU A 224 12.27 9.34 -10.25
N SER A 225 11.84 9.25 -8.99
CA SER A 225 10.70 10.04 -8.54
C SER A 225 10.98 10.77 -7.23
N ILE A 226 10.31 11.89 -7.06
CA ILE A 226 10.26 12.66 -5.81
C ILE A 226 8.82 12.62 -5.31
N SER A 227 8.63 12.22 -4.07
CA SER A 227 7.34 12.21 -3.40
C SER A 227 7.31 13.24 -2.28
N LEU A 228 6.24 14.02 -2.21
CA LEU A 228 5.94 14.92 -1.10
C LEU A 228 4.64 14.46 -0.45
N THR A 229 4.66 14.24 0.86
CA THR A 229 3.47 13.80 1.58
C THR A 229 3.22 14.71 2.77
N LEU A 230 2.02 15.28 2.81
CA LEU A 230 1.48 15.96 3.97
C LEU A 230 0.49 15.00 4.64
N ALA A 231 0.77 14.62 5.87
CA ALA A 231 -0.08 13.72 6.64
C ALA A 231 -0.48 14.34 7.97
N ARG A 232 -1.66 13.97 8.47
CA ARG A 232 -2.15 14.33 9.79
C ARG A 232 -2.75 13.10 10.45
N ASN A 233 -2.23 12.75 11.61
CA ASN A 233 -2.74 11.63 12.39
C ASN A 233 -3.05 12.05 13.82
N SER A 234 -4.35 12.11 14.17
CA SER A 234 -4.85 12.47 15.49
C SER A 234 -5.69 11.36 16.13
N ILE A 235 -5.60 10.12 15.64
CA ILE A 235 -6.33 8.98 16.22
C ILE A 235 -5.91 8.74 17.67
N ASP A 236 -6.88 8.36 18.51
CA ASP A 236 -6.68 8.11 19.94
C ASP A 236 -6.01 6.77 20.23
N ASN A 237 -6.31 5.75 19.43
CA ASN A 237 -5.78 4.39 19.59
C ASN A 237 -5.52 3.74 18.22
N PRO A 238 -4.33 3.18 17.98
CA PRO A 238 -4.00 2.58 16.69
C PRO A 238 -4.73 1.25 16.39
N ILE A 239 -5.17 0.51 17.42
CA ILE A 239 -5.79 -0.81 17.24
C ILE A 239 -7.31 -0.69 17.06
N PHE A 240 -7.96 0.06 17.94
CA PHE A 240 -9.39 0.37 17.86
C PHE A 240 -9.59 1.87 18.03
N PRO A 241 -9.44 2.66 16.95
CA PRO A 241 -9.68 4.10 17.00
C PRO A 241 -11.14 4.40 17.33
N ARG A 242 -11.37 5.24 18.34
CA ARG A 242 -12.70 5.71 18.73
C ARG A 242 -12.93 7.15 18.29
N SER A 243 -11.86 7.95 18.22
CA SER A 243 -11.93 9.34 17.85
C SER A 243 -10.70 9.78 17.08
N GLY A 244 -10.84 10.87 16.35
CA GLY A 244 -9.76 11.48 15.60
C GLY A 244 -9.81 11.21 14.09
N SER A 245 -8.73 11.54 13.43
CA SER A 245 -8.63 11.44 11.98
C SER A 245 -7.22 11.08 11.53
N ASP A 246 -7.14 10.41 10.39
CA ASP A 246 -5.91 10.09 9.69
C ASP A 246 -6.05 10.53 8.24
N PHE A 247 -5.30 11.55 7.83
CA PHE A 247 -5.29 12.10 6.47
C PHE A 247 -3.90 12.06 5.88
N SER A 248 -3.81 11.80 4.59
CA SER A 248 -2.60 11.97 3.83
C SER A 248 -2.89 12.50 2.42
N LEU A 249 -2.15 13.52 2.03
CA LEU A 249 -2.06 14.00 0.65
C LEU A 249 -0.64 13.75 0.15
N SER A 250 -0.50 12.91 -0.85
CA SER A 250 0.79 12.56 -1.44
C SER A 250 0.84 12.98 -2.90
N VAL A 251 1.91 13.65 -3.27
CA VAL A 251 2.22 14.03 -4.64
C VAL A 251 3.57 13.43 -5.00
N GLN A 252 3.59 12.59 -6.01
CA GLN A 252 4.80 11.98 -6.55
C GLN A 252 4.98 12.43 -7.99
N PHE A 253 6.18 12.82 -8.35
CA PHE A 253 6.49 13.28 -9.70
C PHE A 253 7.88 12.81 -10.13
N THR A 254 8.00 12.51 -11.39
CA THR A 254 9.27 12.22 -12.07
C THR A 254 9.72 13.45 -12.85
N PRO A 255 10.99 13.56 -13.22
CA PRO A 255 11.42 14.58 -14.19
C PRO A 255 10.61 14.46 -15.49
N PRO A 256 10.14 15.58 -16.06
CA PRO A 256 9.36 15.60 -17.30
C PRO A 256 10.28 15.46 -18.52
N TYR A 257 10.86 14.27 -18.70
CA TYR A 257 11.85 14.02 -19.77
C TYR A 257 11.36 14.41 -21.16
N SER A 258 10.06 14.15 -21.44
CA SER A 258 9.45 14.46 -22.73
C SER A 258 9.35 15.96 -23.04
N LEU A 259 9.35 16.80 -22.00
CA LEU A 259 9.36 18.26 -22.18
C LEU A 259 10.78 18.82 -22.30
N MET A 260 11.80 18.05 -21.89
CA MET A 260 13.19 18.49 -21.80
C MET A 260 14.05 18.04 -22.97
N ASP A 261 13.74 16.91 -23.62
CA ASP A 261 14.62 16.28 -24.60
C ASP A 261 14.29 16.61 -26.07
N GLY A 262 13.18 17.34 -26.31
CA GLY A 262 12.79 17.84 -27.63
C GLY A 262 12.44 16.76 -28.65
N LYS A 263 12.21 15.50 -28.22
CA LYS A 263 11.90 14.39 -29.13
C LYS A 263 10.45 14.38 -29.55
N ASP A 264 10.22 13.93 -30.79
CA ASP A 264 8.86 13.65 -31.27
C ASP A 264 8.40 12.25 -30.78
N TYR A 265 7.67 12.23 -29.69
CA TYR A 265 7.12 10.99 -29.10
C TYR A 265 5.97 10.39 -29.93
N LYS A 266 5.28 11.19 -30.76
CA LYS A 266 4.28 10.70 -31.70
C LYS A 266 4.90 9.81 -32.78
N GLY A 267 6.12 10.13 -33.22
CA GLY A 267 6.86 9.39 -34.24
C GLY A 267 7.29 7.96 -33.81
N TYR A 268 7.21 7.62 -32.51
CA TYR A 268 7.44 6.25 -32.07
C TYR A 268 6.31 5.28 -32.43
N TYR A 269 5.10 5.80 -32.73
CA TYR A 269 3.92 5.02 -33.07
C TYR A 269 3.86 4.80 -34.57
N SER A 270 3.62 3.55 -34.99
CA SER A 270 3.34 3.21 -36.38
C SER A 270 1.98 3.76 -36.83
N ASN A 271 1.02 3.79 -35.90
CA ASN A 271 -0.27 4.45 -36.06
C ASN A 271 -0.68 5.10 -34.72
N PRO A 272 -0.54 6.41 -34.57
CA PRO A 272 -0.88 7.11 -33.33
C PRO A 272 -2.38 7.06 -32.98
N GLU A 273 -3.27 6.93 -33.97
CA GLU A 273 -4.73 6.88 -33.73
C GLU A 273 -5.17 5.56 -33.13
N THR A 274 -4.57 4.46 -33.58
CA THR A 274 -4.84 3.13 -33.04
C THR A 274 -3.93 2.75 -31.88
N GLY A 275 -2.91 3.56 -31.57
CA GLY A 275 -1.91 3.25 -30.54
C GLY A 275 -0.90 2.17 -30.95
N SER A 276 -0.84 1.80 -32.24
CA SER A 276 0.05 0.75 -32.71
C SER A 276 1.51 1.18 -32.63
N ILE A 277 2.33 0.41 -31.91
CA ILE A 277 3.75 0.67 -31.65
C ILE A 277 4.53 -0.64 -31.64
N THR A 278 5.76 -0.64 -32.17
CA THR A 278 6.63 -1.82 -32.10
C THR A 278 7.22 -1.99 -30.71
N GLN A 279 7.54 -3.23 -30.32
CA GLN A 279 8.14 -3.53 -29.01
C GLN A 279 9.46 -2.78 -28.79
N ASP A 280 10.29 -2.64 -29.81
CA ASP A 280 11.55 -1.89 -29.73
C ASP A 280 11.31 -0.40 -29.45
N ASN A 281 10.34 0.20 -30.11
CA ASN A 281 9.94 1.58 -29.86
C ASN A 281 9.29 1.75 -28.48
N MET A 282 8.50 0.76 -28.01
CA MET A 282 7.94 0.74 -26.68
C MET A 282 9.05 0.74 -25.61
N ASN A 283 10.09 -0.07 -25.79
CA ASN A 283 11.24 -0.13 -24.89
C ASN A 283 12.03 1.19 -24.87
N LYS A 284 12.20 1.83 -26.03
CA LYS A 284 12.85 3.14 -26.13
C LYS A 284 12.02 4.23 -25.46
N LEU A 285 10.70 4.21 -25.69
CA LEU A 285 9.75 5.16 -25.12
C LEU A 285 9.77 5.14 -23.58
N HIS A 286 9.78 3.95 -22.98
CA HIS A 286 9.69 3.76 -21.53
C HIS A 286 11.04 3.49 -20.84
N LYS A 287 12.17 3.73 -21.50
CA LYS A 287 13.49 3.61 -20.87
C LYS A 287 13.61 4.45 -19.59
N TRP A 288 13.05 5.64 -19.61
CA TRP A 288 12.83 6.51 -18.45
C TRP A 288 11.35 6.80 -18.34
N ILE A 289 10.75 6.37 -17.25
CA ILE A 289 9.33 6.53 -16.96
C ILE A 289 9.07 7.95 -16.51
N GLU A 290 7.97 8.54 -16.95
CA GLU A 290 7.55 9.86 -16.51
C GLU A 290 6.07 9.87 -16.17
N TYR A 291 5.74 10.52 -15.04
CA TYR A 291 4.38 10.73 -14.57
C TYR A 291 4.34 11.77 -13.46
N HIS A 292 3.14 12.19 -13.12
CA HIS A 292 2.82 12.80 -11.84
C HIS A 292 1.64 12.06 -11.21
N LYS A 293 1.77 11.69 -9.94
CA LYS A 293 0.78 10.88 -9.22
C LYS A 293 0.29 11.64 -8.00
N TRP A 294 -1.01 11.75 -7.85
CA TRP A 294 -1.66 12.45 -6.76
C TRP A 294 -2.52 11.46 -6.01
N LYS A 295 -2.39 11.40 -4.69
CA LYS A 295 -3.19 10.53 -3.84
C LYS A 295 -3.66 11.27 -2.62
N PHE A 296 -4.93 11.14 -2.33
CA PHE A 296 -5.53 11.55 -1.07
C PHE A 296 -6.13 10.33 -0.40
N LYS A 297 -5.80 10.14 0.88
CA LYS A 297 -6.41 9.13 1.75
C LYS A 297 -6.83 9.80 3.03
N GLY A 298 -8.06 9.53 3.45
CA GLY A 298 -8.62 10.07 4.68
C GLY A 298 -9.49 9.05 5.40
N LYS A 299 -9.31 8.96 6.71
CA LYS A 299 -10.18 8.22 7.62
C LYS A 299 -10.56 9.13 8.78
N THR A 300 -11.81 9.09 9.19
CA THR A 300 -12.27 9.77 10.40
C THR A 300 -12.97 8.78 11.31
N TYR A 301 -12.87 9.00 12.61
CA TYR A 301 -13.48 8.16 13.63
C TYR A 301 -14.29 9.05 14.56
N THR A 302 -15.57 8.75 14.69
CA THR A 302 -16.53 9.50 15.50
C THR A 302 -17.25 8.55 16.44
N PRO A 303 -17.04 8.67 17.75
CA PRO A 303 -17.82 7.89 18.71
C PRO A 303 -19.27 8.37 18.70
N LEU A 304 -20.22 7.42 18.62
CA LEU A 304 -21.66 7.75 18.65
C LEU A 304 -22.22 7.82 20.08
N MET A 305 -21.39 7.49 21.07
CA MET A 305 -21.68 7.60 22.51
C MET A 305 -20.43 8.16 23.18
N ASP A 306 -20.59 8.70 24.40
CA ASP A 306 -19.44 9.17 25.17
C ASP A 306 -18.47 7.99 25.46
N PRO A 307 -17.25 8.01 24.93
CA PRO A 307 -16.30 6.91 25.11
C PRO A 307 -15.73 6.80 26.53
N VAL A 308 -15.87 7.84 27.34
CA VAL A 308 -15.46 7.83 28.76
C VAL A 308 -16.51 7.13 29.60
N ALA A 309 -17.77 7.43 29.39
CA ALA A 309 -18.90 6.79 30.09
C ALA A 309 -19.15 5.35 29.59
N HIS A 310 -18.89 5.11 28.33
CA HIS A 310 -19.12 3.83 27.64
C HIS A 310 -17.87 3.36 26.88
N PRO A 311 -16.94 2.66 27.56
CA PRO A 311 -15.72 2.15 26.92
C PRO A 311 -15.99 1.29 25.68
N LYS A 312 -17.10 0.56 25.65
CA LYS A 312 -17.62 -0.21 24.51
C LYS A 312 -18.61 0.64 23.70
N CYS A 313 -18.16 1.77 23.16
CA CYS A 313 -19.02 2.63 22.35
C CYS A 313 -19.06 2.20 20.88
N LEU A 314 -20.17 2.46 20.22
CA LEU A 314 -20.31 2.34 18.77
C LEU A 314 -19.53 3.48 18.11
N VAL A 315 -18.71 3.15 17.12
CA VAL A 315 -17.87 4.11 16.39
C VAL A 315 -18.26 4.14 14.92
N LEU A 316 -18.48 5.34 14.42
CA LEU A 316 -18.63 5.59 13.00
C LEU A 316 -17.25 5.90 12.40
N MET A 317 -16.77 5.07 11.48
CA MET A 317 -15.61 5.35 10.67
C MET A 317 -16.04 5.75 9.26
N THR A 318 -15.47 6.82 8.73
CA THR A 318 -15.62 7.18 7.32
C THR A 318 -14.27 7.12 6.62
N ARG A 319 -14.28 6.73 5.35
CA ARG A 319 -13.11 6.63 4.49
C ARG A 319 -13.35 7.37 3.18
N THR A 320 -12.32 8.09 2.75
CA THR A 320 -12.31 8.78 1.46
C THR A 320 -10.92 8.64 0.85
N GLU A 321 -10.85 8.05 -0.34
CA GLU A 321 -9.60 7.86 -1.05
C GLU A 321 -9.76 8.24 -2.53
N PHE A 322 -8.79 8.97 -3.05
CA PHE A 322 -8.69 9.33 -4.46
C PHE A 322 -7.26 9.20 -4.93
N GLY A 323 -7.10 8.76 -6.17
CA GLY A 323 -5.80 8.74 -6.82
C GLY A 323 -5.90 9.07 -8.28
N LEU A 324 -4.88 9.80 -8.77
CA LEU A 324 -4.73 10.20 -10.16
C LEU A 324 -3.28 9.96 -10.58
N LEU A 325 -3.08 9.31 -11.72
CA LEU A 325 -1.79 9.13 -12.37
C LEU A 325 -1.80 9.88 -13.70
N GLY A 326 -1.23 11.08 -13.71
CA GLY A 326 -1.16 11.94 -14.88
C GLY A 326 0.11 11.74 -15.71
N HIS A 327 0.16 12.38 -16.85
CA HIS A 327 1.27 12.34 -17.78
C HIS A 327 1.64 13.75 -18.27
N TYR A 328 2.89 13.97 -18.63
CA TYR A 328 3.34 15.23 -19.23
C TYR A 328 3.16 15.23 -20.75
N ASN A 329 3.24 14.02 -21.36
CA ASN A 329 3.03 13.84 -22.80
C ASN A 329 2.03 12.70 -23.03
N GLN A 330 0.99 12.96 -23.83
CA GLN A 330 -0.07 11.98 -24.14
C GLN A 330 0.43 10.71 -24.84
N TYR A 331 1.56 10.78 -25.52
CA TYR A 331 2.19 9.64 -26.21
C TYR A 331 3.19 8.88 -25.33
N LYS A 332 3.42 9.32 -24.10
CA LYS A 332 4.35 8.70 -23.15
C LYS A 332 3.73 8.48 -21.76
N LYS A 333 2.53 7.94 -21.74
CA LYS A 333 1.85 7.57 -20.50
C LYS A 333 2.62 6.45 -19.80
N SER A 334 2.78 6.55 -18.48
CA SER A 334 3.45 5.50 -17.72
C SER A 334 2.63 4.20 -17.73
N PRO A 335 3.24 3.05 -18.04
CA PRO A 335 2.60 1.74 -17.88
C PRO A 335 2.70 1.21 -16.44
N PHE A 336 3.42 1.91 -15.56
CA PHE A 336 3.66 1.52 -14.17
C PHE A 336 3.04 2.53 -13.20
N GLY A 337 2.78 2.07 -11.98
CA GLY A 337 2.19 2.89 -10.93
C GLY A 337 0.69 3.12 -11.09
N THR A 338 0.04 2.40 -11.97
CA THR A 338 -1.41 2.40 -12.21
C THR A 338 -2.18 1.80 -11.03
N PHE A 339 -3.50 1.93 -11.02
CA PHE A 339 -4.35 1.49 -9.92
C PHE A 339 -5.20 0.29 -10.34
N ASP A 340 -5.16 -0.76 -9.52
CA ASP A 340 -6.04 -1.92 -9.63
C ASP A 340 -7.06 -1.91 -8.49
N VAL A 341 -8.35 -1.85 -8.81
CA VAL A 341 -9.42 -1.71 -7.83
C VAL A 341 -10.25 -2.99 -7.72
N GLY A 342 -10.50 -3.40 -6.49
CA GLY A 342 -11.30 -4.58 -6.15
C GLY A 342 -10.62 -5.51 -5.16
N GLY A 343 -11.41 -6.33 -4.48
CA GLY A 343 -10.94 -7.37 -3.60
C GLY A 343 -10.46 -6.90 -2.24
N ASP A 344 -9.51 -7.63 -1.69
CA ASP A 344 -8.89 -7.39 -0.39
C ASP A 344 -7.69 -6.44 -0.43
N GLY A 345 -7.30 -5.96 -1.61
CA GLY A 345 -6.11 -5.15 -1.81
C GLY A 345 -4.79 -5.92 -1.74
N MET A 346 -4.84 -7.22 -1.52
CA MET A 346 -3.68 -8.11 -1.52
C MET A 346 -3.57 -8.79 -2.87
N THR A 347 -2.74 -8.29 -3.74
CA THR A 347 -2.50 -8.94 -5.03
C THR A 347 -1.18 -9.69 -5.00
N GLY A 348 -1.15 -10.85 -5.62
CA GLY A 348 0.09 -11.55 -5.93
C GLY A 348 0.87 -10.94 -7.08
N TYR A 349 0.40 -9.79 -7.57
CA TYR A 349 1.12 -9.00 -8.55
C TYR A 349 2.07 -8.03 -7.88
N SER A 350 3.04 -7.64 -8.62
CA SER A 350 3.99 -6.63 -8.26
C SER A 350 3.31 -5.41 -7.62
N SER A 351 3.33 -5.36 -6.30
CA SER A 351 2.84 -4.23 -5.52
C SER A 351 3.57 -2.91 -5.81
N TYR A 352 4.64 -2.95 -6.60
CA TYR A 352 5.42 -1.80 -7.01
C TYR A 352 5.11 -1.32 -8.43
N ALA A 353 4.64 -2.21 -9.32
CA ALA A 353 4.30 -1.84 -10.69
C ALA A 353 2.85 -1.35 -10.82
N THR A 354 1.93 -1.90 -10.01
CA THR A 354 0.54 -1.45 -9.87
C THR A 354 0.18 -1.31 -8.41
N GLU A 355 -0.67 -0.36 -8.07
CA GLU A 355 -1.16 -0.16 -6.71
C GLU A 355 -2.54 -0.78 -6.56
N SER A 356 -2.64 -1.78 -5.69
CA SER A 356 -3.91 -2.45 -5.40
C SER A 356 -4.73 -1.65 -4.41
N ILE A 357 -5.97 -1.39 -4.77
CA ILE A 357 -6.94 -0.66 -3.97
C ILE A 357 -8.06 -1.63 -3.60
N ALA A 358 -8.18 -1.92 -2.31
CA ALA A 358 -9.22 -2.81 -1.81
C ALA A 358 -10.63 -2.22 -2.04
N LEU A 359 -11.56 -3.04 -2.49
CA LEU A 359 -12.99 -2.78 -2.47
C LEU A 359 -13.74 -4.08 -2.24
N ARG A 360 -14.28 -4.25 -1.04
CA ARG A 360 -14.96 -5.48 -0.63
C ARG A 360 -16.25 -5.70 -1.43
N GLY A 361 -16.61 -6.95 -1.67
CA GLY A 361 -17.77 -7.33 -2.51
C GLY A 361 -17.46 -7.43 -4.01
N TYR A 362 -16.20 -7.27 -4.38
CA TYR A 362 -15.68 -7.45 -5.73
C TYR A 362 -14.43 -8.32 -5.69
N GLU A 363 -14.17 -9.06 -6.75
CA GLU A 363 -12.93 -9.82 -6.89
C GLU A 363 -11.72 -8.87 -7.07
N ASN A 364 -10.54 -9.36 -6.77
CA ASN A 364 -9.30 -8.61 -6.91
C ASN A 364 -9.15 -8.07 -8.35
N SER A 365 -8.84 -6.77 -8.47
CA SER A 365 -8.63 -6.05 -9.74
C SER A 365 -9.85 -6.03 -10.69
N SER A 366 -11.02 -6.55 -10.28
CA SER A 366 -12.17 -6.70 -11.17
C SER A 366 -12.82 -5.38 -11.60
N LEU A 367 -12.59 -4.30 -10.87
CA LEU A 367 -13.11 -2.96 -11.21
C LEU A 367 -12.10 -2.11 -11.99
N THR A 368 -10.90 -2.62 -12.24
CA THR A 368 -9.98 -1.98 -13.18
C THR A 368 -10.59 -1.98 -14.58
N PRO A 369 -10.50 -0.88 -15.34
CA PRO A 369 -11.09 -0.83 -16.67
C PRO A 369 -10.60 -1.99 -17.54
N TYR A 370 -11.56 -2.68 -18.16
CA TYR A 370 -11.33 -3.88 -18.92
C TYR A 370 -10.23 -3.72 -19.99
N GLY A 371 -9.16 -4.51 -19.86
CA GLY A 371 -8.02 -4.50 -20.79
C GLY A 371 -7.22 -3.21 -20.82
N LYS A 372 -7.34 -2.37 -19.78
CA LYS A 372 -6.69 -1.08 -19.73
C LYS A 372 -6.26 -0.78 -18.30
N GLU A 373 -5.17 -0.05 -18.18
CA GLU A 373 -4.64 0.40 -16.90
C GLU A 373 -5.58 1.43 -16.25
N GLY A 374 -5.66 1.41 -14.92
CA GLY A 374 -6.36 2.42 -14.13
C GLY A 374 -5.49 3.64 -13.87
N TYR A 375 -5.82 4.78 -14.47
CA TYR A 375 -5.12 6.06 -14.24
C TYR A 375 -5.79 6.94 -13.20
N ALA A 376 -6.98 6.62 -12.80
CA ALA A 376 -7.67 7.27 -11.69
C ALA A 376 -8.47 6.25 -10.89
N TYR A 377 -8.63 6.50 -9.59
CA TYR A 377 -9.56 5.76 -8.76
C TYR A 377 -10.23 6.66 -7.73
N ALA A 378 -11.38 6.21 -7.26
CA ALA A 378 -12.05 6.75 -6.09
C ALA A 378 -12.56 5.60 -5.23
N ARG A 379 -12.46 5.75 -3.90
CA ARG A 379 -13.04 4.84 -2.91
C ARG A 379 -13.61 5.62 -1.76
N LEU A 380 -14.86 5.35 -1.46
CA LEU A 380 -15.58 5.88 -0.32
C LEU A 380 -16.05 4.74 0.56
N GLY A 381 -16.10 4.94 1.86
CA GLY A 381 -16.54 3.91 2.78
C GLY A 381 -17.11 4.49 4.07
N ILE A 382 -18.07 3.79 4.62
CA ILE A 382 -18.66 4.05 5.93
C ILE A 382 -18.67 2.72 6.67
N GLU A 383 -18.16 2.68 7.91
CA GLU A 383 -18.21 1.51 8.77
C GLU A 383 -18.78 1.88 10.14
N LEU A 384 -19.67 1.04 10.63
CA LEU A 384 -20.11 1.05 12.02
C LEU A 384 -19.36 -0.06 12.75
N ARG A 385 -18.55 0.30 13.72
CA ARG A 385 -17.68 -0.60 14.48
C ARG A 385 -18.15 -0.71 15.92
N TYR A 386 -18.34 -1.93 16.41
CA TYR A 386 -18.74 -2.19 17.80
C TYR A 386 -17.75 -3.14 18.47
N PRO A 387 -17.10 -2.75 19.57
CA PRO A 387 -16.13 -3.59 20.28
C PRO A 387 -16.84 -4.60 21.16
N LEU A 388 -16.53 -5.87 20.94
CA LEU A 388 -16.99 -6.95 21.81
C LEU A 388 -16.05 -7.11 23.02
N MET A 389 -14.73 -7.02 22.77
CA MET A 389 -13.68 -7.15 23.75
C MET A 389 -12.59 -6.11 23.48
N LEU A 390 -12.20 -5.36 24.50
CA LEU A 390 -11.09 -4.41 24.45
C LEU A 390 -10.18 -4.72 25.65
N GLU A 391 -9.28 -5.66 25.48
CA GLU A 391 -8.29 -6.05 26.48
C GLU A 391 -6.88 -5.81 25.94
N THR A 392 -5.91 -5.68 26.84
CA THR A 392 -4.50 -5.46 26.45
C THR A 392 -3.92 -6.59 25.62
N SER A 393 -4.40 -7.83 25.84
CA SER A 393 -3.96 -9.04 25.13
C SER A 393 -4.79 -9.38 23.90
N THR A 394 -6.01 -8.85 23.79
CA THR A 394 -6.91 -9.22 22.69
C THR A 394 -7.96 -8.14 22.48
N ASN A 395 -8.10 -7.67 21.24
CA ASN A 395 -9.18 -6.80 20.85
C ASN A 395 -10.05 -7.50 19.82
N ILE A 396 -11.35 -7.55 20.07
CA ILE A 396 -12.32 -8.14 19.15
C ILE A 396 -13.42 -7.12 18.89
N TYR A 397 -13.68 -6.81 17.62
CA TYR A 397 -14.80 -5.97 17.25
C TYR A 397 -15.50 -6.48 15.98
N VAL A 398 -16.76 -6.17 15.88
CA VAL A 398 -17.58 -6.43 14.71
C VAL A 398 -17.82 -5.12 13.97
N LEU A 399 -18.07 -5.23 12.69
CA LEU A 399 -18.36 -4.07 11.86
C LEU A 399 -19.39 -4.38 10.78
N GLY A 400 -20.19 -3.38 10.46
CA GLY A 400 -21.03 -3.35 9.27
C GLY A 400 -20.54 -2.21 8.39
N PHE A 401 -20.53 -2.38 7.06
CA PHE A 401 -19.97 -1.38 6.16
C PHE A 401 -20.74 -1.21 4.87
N LEU A 402 -20.60 -0.02 4.33
CA LEU A 402 -20.98 0.35 2.98
C LEU A 402 -19.73 0.89 2.28
N GLU A 403 -19.40 0.39 1.11
CA GLU A 403 -18.30 0.87 0.30
C GLU A 403 -18.77 1.20 -1.12
N ALA A 404 -18.09 2.15 -1.74
CA ALA A 404 -18.29 2.51 -3.13
C ALA A 404 -16.95 2.91 -3.76
N GLY A 405 -16.63 2.39 -4.93
CA GLY A 405 -15.39 2.72 -5.59
C GLY A 405 -15.41 2.37 -7.07
N ASN A 406 -14.45 2.90 -7.78
CA ASN A 406 -14.25 2.61 -9.21
C ASN A 406 -12.85 3.00 -9.65
N ALA A 407 -12.44 2.52 -10.83
CA ALA A 407 -11.24 2.94 -11.52
C ALA A 407 -11.56 3.41 -12.94
N TRP A 408 -10.78 4.36 -13.44
CA TRP A 408 -10.92 4.92 -14.80
C TRP A 408 -9.60 4.86 -15.55
N HIS A 409 -9.67 4.44 -16.80
CA HIS A 409 -8.52 4.42 -17.70
C HIS A 409 -8.07 5.83 -18.15
N ASP A 410 -8.99 6.78 -18.18
CA ASP A 410 -8.71 8.15 -18.60
C ASP A 410 -9.16 9.12 -17.50
N ILE A 411 -8.24 9.97 -17.07
CA ILE A 411 -8.50 10.99 -16.05
C ILE A 411 -9.63 11.94 -16.49
N SER A 412 -9.73 12.23 -17.79
CA SER A 412 -10.80 13.08 -18.33
C SER A 412 -12.21 12.48 -18.17
N LYS A 413 -12.28 11.16 -17.99
CA LYS A 413 -13.53 10.40 -17.75
C LYS A 413 -13.81 10.14 -16.27
N PHE A 414 -12.96 10.67 -15.39
CA PHE A 414 -13.19 10.55 -13.95
C PHE A 414 -14.54 11.15 -13.57
N ASN A 415 -15.41 10.31 -13.00
CA ASN A 415 -16.73 10.71 -12.53
C ASN A 415 -16.95 10.18 -11.10
N PRO A 416 -16.90 11.04 -10.07
CA PRO A 416 -17.05 10.62 -8.68
C PRO A 416 -18.44 10.07 -8.33
N PHE A 417 -19.40 10.13 -9.25
CA PHE A 417 -20.75 9.59 -9.08
C PHE A 417 -20.95 8.22 -9.76
N ASP A 418 -20.00 7.77 -10.60
CA ASP A 418 -20.02 6.43 -11.20
C ASP A 418 -19.21 5.47 -10.35
N LEU A 419 -19.72 5.16 -9.15
CA LEU A 419 -19.09 4.27 -8.20
C LEU A 419 -19.83 2.94 -8.12
N LYS A 420 -19.09 1.86 -8.02
CA LYS A 420 -19.59 0.51 -7.80
C LYS A 420 -19.73 0.28 -6.30
N ARG A 421 -20.93 -0.09 -5.86
CA ARG A 421 -21.36 -0.12 -4.47
C ARG A 421 -21.32 -1.53 -3.91
N SER A 422 -21.02 -1.64 -2.65
CA SER A 422 -21.09 -2.89 -1.90
C SER A 422 -21.51 -2.63 -0.45
N ALA A 423 -22.03 -3.66 0.19
CA ALA A 423 -22.32 -3.67 1.61
C ALA A 423 -21.88 -5.00 2.22
N GLY A 424 -21.56 -4.99 3.50
CA GLY A 424 -21.13 -6.21 4.16
C GLY A 424 -21.02 -6.08 5.66
N ILE A 425 -20.59 -7.18 6.26
CA ILE A 425 -20.31 -7.31 7.68
C ILE A 425 -18.95 -7.98 7.87
N GLY A 426 -18.31 -7.71 8.98
CA GLY A 426 -17.02 -8.31 9.27
C GLY A 426 -16.71 -8.40 10.74
N VAL A 427 -15.69 -9.19 11.04
CA VAL A 427 -15.12 -9.37 12.37
C VAL A 427 -13.62 -9.08 12.31
N ARG A 428 -13.13 -8.41 13.33
CA ARG A 428 -11.70 -8.17 13.53
C ARG A 428 -11.27 -8.72 14.86
N ILE A 429 -10.12 -9.36 14.85
CA ILE A 429 -9.48 -9.94 16.04
C ILE A 429 -8.02 -9.48 16.00
N PHE A 430 -7.61 -8.76 17.03
CA PHE A 430 -6.20 -8.39 17.22
C PHE A 430 -5.57 -9.28 18.26
N LEU A 431 -4.46 -9.92 17.90
CA LEU A 431 -3.61 -10.71 18.79
C LEU A 431 -2.18 -10.14 18.72
N PRO A 432 -1.54 -9.80 19.85
CA PRO A 432 -0.24 -9.11 19.86
C PRO A 432 0.89 -9.83 19.09
N MET A 433 0.84 -11.16 19.01
CA MET A 433 1.87 -11.96 18.32
C MET A 433 1.58 -12.16 16.83
N ILE A 434 0.33 -12.03 16.40
CA ILE A 434 -0.11 -12.35 15.04
C ILE A 434 -0.50 -11.06 14.29
N GLY A 435 -0.93 -10.04 15.04
CA GLY A 435 -1.46 -8.80 14.47
C GLY A 435 -2.98 -8.84 14.29
N MET A 436 -3.50 -8.02 13.39
CA MET A 436 -4.92 -7.94 13.08
C MET A 436 -5.33 -9.09 12.14
N MET A 437 -6.37 -9.81 12.50
CA MET A 437 -7.05 -10.78 11.65
C MET A 437 -8.45 -10.27 11.31
N GLY A 438 -8.91 -10.50 10.10
CA GLY A 438 -10.22 -10.10 9.67
C GLY A 438 -10.88 -11.10 8.74
N ILE A 439 -12.18 -11.25 8.89
CA ILE A 439 -13.05 -11.97 7.96
C ILE A 439 -14.22 -11.05 7.64
N ASP A 440 -14.43 -10.79 6.35
CA ASP A 440 -15.55 -10.01 5.86
C ASP A 440 -16.37 -10.83 4.87
N TRP A 441 -17.67 -10.72 4.99
CA TRP A 441 -18.60 -11.07 3.94
C TRP A 441 -19.17 -9.80 3.33
N ALA A 442 -19.14 -9.69 2.02
CA ALA A 442 -19.61 -8.52 1.29
C ALA A 442 -20.38 -8.91 0.05
N TYR A 443 -21.34 -8.05 -0.33
CA TYR A 443 -22.11 -8.20 -1.56
C TYR A 443 -21.93 -6.96 -2.45
N GLY A 444 -21.42 -7.17 -3.68
CA GLY A 444 -21.27 -6.13 -4.70
C GLY A 444 -22.56 -6.01 -5.52
N PHE A 445 -23.17 -4.82 -5.51
CA PHE A 445 -24.47 -4.58 -6.13
C PHE A 445 -24.41 -4.25 -7.62
N ASP A 446 -23.27 -3.74 -8.06
CA ASP A 446 -23.12 -3.21 -9.41
C ASP A 446 -22.32 -4.15 -10.32
N LYS A 447 -22.48 -3.98 -11.62
CA LYS A 447 -21.76 -4.76 -12.63
C LYS A 447 -20.28 -4.41 -12.63
N ILE A 448 -19.47 -5.42 -12.84
CA ILE A 448 -18.03 -5.31 -13.05
C ILE A 448 -17.79 -4.54 -14.36
N ASN A 449 -16.76 -3.70 -14.39
CA ASN A 449 -16.42 -2.93 -15.58
C ASN A 449 -16.09 -3.83 -16.77
N GLY A 450 -16.79 -3.61 -17.87
CA GLY A 450 -16.63 -4.41 -19.09
C GLY A 450 -17.26 -5.81 -19.08
N SER A 451 -17.97 -6.19 -18.00
CA SER A 451 -18.66 -7.46 -17.84
C SER A 451 -20.17 -7.29 -17.70
N LYS A 452 -20.91 -8.37 -17.95
CA LYS A 452 -22.33 -8.48 -17.61
C LYS A 452 -22.54 -8.98 -16.16
N GLU A 453 -21.48 -9.45 -15.51
CA GLU A 453 -21.50 -10.03 -14.19
C GLU A 453 -21.52 -8.94 -13.11
N TYR A 454 -22.15 -9.25 -11.99
CA TYR A 454 -22.18 -8.40 -10.79
C TYR A 454 -21.06 -8.82 -9.84
N GLY A 455 -20.64 -7.93 -8.93
CA GLY A 455 -19.69 -8.28 -7.87
C GLY A 455 -20.14 -9.48 -7.06
N GLY A 456 -21.41 -9.53 -6.71
CA GLY A 456 -22.03 -10.68 -6.03
C GLY A 456 -21.51 -10.91 -4.62
N SER A 457 -21.63 -12.13 -4.13
CA SER A 457 -21.24 -12.53 -2.77
C SER A 457 -19.76 -12.89 -2.74
N GLN A 458 -18.98 -12.19 -1.92
CA GLN A 458 -17.54 -12.38 -1.77
C GLN A 458 -17.17 -12.53 -0.29
N PHE A 459 -16.21 -13.40 -0.02
CA PHE A 459 -15.56 -13.50 1.28
C PHE A 459 -14.12 -12.99 1.16
N HIS A 460 -13.74 -12.16 2.14
CA HIS A 460 -12.39 -11.58 2.23
C HIS A 460 -11.77 -11.98 3.56
N PHE A 461 -10.58 -12.51 3.51
CA PHE A 461 -9.81 -12.90 4.69
C PHE A 461 -8.50 -12.13 4.73
N ILE A 462 -8.16 -11.58 5.90
CA ILE A 462 -6.97 -10.78 6.10
C ILE A 462 -6.23 -11.25 7.33
N LEU A 463 -4.91 -11.22 7.25
CA LEU A 463 -4.01 -11.49 8.36
C LEU A 463 -2.91 -10.44 8.38
N GLY A 464 -2.75 -9.73 9.51
CA GLY A 464 -1.69 -8.75 9.72
C GLY A 464 -1.87 -7.39 9.07
N GLN A 465 -2.97 -7.17 8.35
CA GLN A 465 -3.26 -5.90 7.67
C GLN A 465 -4.73 -5.50 7.85
N GLU A 466 -5.01 -4.20 7.97
CA GLU A 466 -6.37 -3.65 7.99
C GLU A 466 -6.74 -3.10 6.60
N PHE A 467 -8.00 -3.30 6.19
CA PHE A 467 -8.55 -2.74 4.93
C PHE A 467 -8.44 -1.22 4.85
#